data_e2d354b7dc98346205b93dc0fd14a7ef
#
_entry.id   e2d354b7dc98346205b93dc0fd14a7ef
#
_cell.length_a   1.000
_cell.length_b   1.000
_cell.length_c   1.000
_cell.angle_alpha   90.00
_cell.angle_beta   90.00
_cell.angle_gamma   90.00
#
_symmetry.space_group_name_H-M   'P 1'
#
loop_
_entity.id
_entity.type
_entity.pdbx_description
1 polymer ?
#
loop_
_entity_poly.entity_id
_entity_poly.type
_entity_poly.pdbx_seq_one_letter_code
_entity_poly.pdbx_strand_id
1 'polypeptide(L)'
;MGIWERPAADFLDRLGKEFGFEPPREPGHDVIGSIAALEKGEAKVFFGMGGNFANATPDTQRVHEALRHCELTVHVTTKLNRSHVVHGKNALILPCLGRTEIDIQNGQPQGITVEDSMSMVHISQGIRVPASPQLKSECAIIAELAEATLPNSKTPWRALVEDYDRIRDRISRVVAGFEDFNARVHQPRGFHLDLPPRSRRWTTPSGKAQFIAQPLHHITEGRFVPKSTARIFNLMTIRSHDQYNTTIYGYEDRYRGVSGARNICFMHPEDMAELGFAENSLVDIISHWTDGERVARSFRLLPYDIPRSCVAGYYPELNVLVPLSSHADRANTPTSKSIRVTFHAVTKRDD
;
A
#
# COMPACT_ATOMS: atom_id res chain seq x y z
N MET A 1 6.77 9.98 -10.59
CA MET A 1 5.46 10.63 -10.36
C MET A 1 5.23 10.78 -8.88
N GLY A 2 4.71 11.91 -8.42
CA GLY A 2 4.33 12.09 -7.02
C GLY A 2 3.07 11.29 -6.69
N ILE A 3 2.89 10.94 -5.43
CA ILE A 3 1.72 10.14 -4.97
C ILE A 3 0.40 10.89 -5.22
N TRP A 4 0.44 12.21 -5.22
CA TRP A 4 -0.71 13.11 -5.36
C TRP A 4 -0.65 13.94 -6.66
N GLU A 5 0.39 13.77 -7.47
CA GLU A 5 0.56 14.48 -8.73
C GLU A 5 -0.03 13.68 -9.88
N ARG A 6 -0.70 14.39 -10.76
CA ARG A 6 -1.18 13.82 -12.01
C ARG A 6 -0.03 13.74 -13.00
N PRO A 7 -0.04 12.76 -13.93
CA PRO A 7 0.92 12.74 -15.02
C PRO A 7 0.88 14.08 -15.79
N ALA A 8 2.06 14.63 -16.07
CA ALA A 8 2.16 15.85 -16.85
C ALA A 8 1.67 15.62 -18.29
N ALA A 9 1.14 16.66 -18.94
CA ALA A 9 0.58 16.55 -20.29
C ALA A 9 1.61 16.04 -21.30
N ASP A 10 2.85 16.52 -21.22
CA ASP A 10 3.95 16.09 -22.08
C ASP A 10 4.34 14.62 -21.91
N PHE A 11 4.21 14.08 -20.70
CA PHE A 11 4.37 12.64 -20.47
C PHE A 11 3.26 11.84 -21.15
N LEU A 12 1.99 12.28 -21.04
CA LEU A 12 0.86 11.62 -21.68
C LEU A 12 0.98 11.70 -23.20
N ASP A 13 1.48 12.82 -23.75
CA ASP A 13 1.72 12.97 -25.19
C ASP A 13 2.78 11.99 -25.69
N ARG A 14 3.90 11.85 -24.96
CA ARG A 14 4.93 10.85 -25.27
C ARG A 14 4.38 9.42 -25.19
N LEU A 15 3.59 9.14 -24.15
CA LEU A 15 2.96 7.83 -23.97
C LEU A 15 2.03 7.49 -25.13
N GLY A 16 1.15 8.42 -25.51
CA GLY A 16 0.22 8.24 -26.62
C GLY A 16 0.93 8.04 -27.96
N LYS A 17 1.98 8.83 -28.21
CA LYS A 17 2.80 8.69 -29.42
C LYS A 17 3.51 7.34 -29.48
N GLU A 18 4.08 6.88 -28.36
CA GLU A 18 4.84 5.63 -28.29
C GLU A 18 3.96 4.41 -28.50
N PHE A 19 2.77 4.40 -27.94
CA PHE A 19 1.87 3.23 -27.97
C PHE A 19 0.72 3.35 -29.01
N GLY A 20 0.59 4.49 -29.66
CA GLY A 20 -0.38 4.70 -30.73
C GLY A 20 -1.84 4.77 -30.26
N PHE A 21 -2.09 5.37 -29.10
CA PHE A 21 -3.43 5.61 -28.57
C PHE A 21 -3.52 6.98 -27.89
N GLU A 22 -4.74 7.48 -27.64
CA GLU A 22 -4.95 8.70 -26.84
C GLU A 22 -5.07 8.32 -25.35
N PRO A 23 -4.10 8.68 -24.50
CA PRO A 23 -4.16 8.40 -23.08
C PRO A 23 -5.28 9.21 -22.40
N PRO A 24 -6.00 8.64 -21.43
CA PRO A 24 -6.96 9.39 -20.64
C PRO A 24 -6.30 10.61 -19.98
N ARG A 25 -6.94 11.78 -20.13
CA ARG A 25 -6.46 13.03 -19.52
C ARG A 25 -7.08 13.28 -18.14
N GLU A 26 -8.25 12.71 -17.90
CA GLU A 26 -8.88 12.75 -16.61
C GLU A 26 -8.24 11.73 -15.67
N PRO A 27 -8.07 12.07 -14.38
CA PRO A 27 -7.50 11.15 -13.41
C PRO A 27 -8.43 9.97 -13.17
N GLY A 28 -7.85 8.80 -12.98
CA GLY A 28 -8.56 7.64 -12.44
C GLY A 28 -8.81 7.79 -10.93
N HIS A 29 -9.21 6.69 -10.30
CA HIS A 29 -9.42 6.64 -8.86
C HIS A 29 -8.10 6.38 -8.11
N ASP A 30 -7.92 7.09 -6.99
CA ASP A 30 -7.00 6.69 -5.94
C ASP A 30 -7.62 5.58 -5.08
N VAL A 31 -6.97 5.20 -3.97
CA VAL A 31 -7.47 4.13 -3.09
C VAL A 31 -8.86 4.45 -2.54
N ILE A 32 -9.09 5.67 -2.04
CA ILE A 32 -10.37 6.09 -1.48
C ILE A 32 -11.45 6.14 -2.56
N GLY A 33 -11.13 6.73 -3.70
CA GLY A 33 -12.03 6.80 -4.86
C GLY A 33 -12.36 5.41 -5.42
N SER A 34 -11.40 4.49 -5.45
CA SER A 34 -11.64 3.11 -5.88
C SER A 34 -12.61 2.37 -4.96
N ILE A 35 -12.47 2.53 -3.65
CA ILE A 35 -13.39 1.92 -2.67
C ILE A 35 -14.80 2.52 -2.83
N ALA A 36 -14.90 3.85 -2.97
CA ALA A 36 -16.18 4.51 -3.19
C ALA A 36 -16.85 4.05 -4.51
N ALA A 37 -16.10 3.85 -5.58
CA ALA A 37 -16.63 3.33 -6.84
C ALA A 37 -17.09 1.86 -6.72
N LEU A 38 -16.42 1.05 -5.94
CA LEU A 38 -16.86 -0.32 -5.62
C LEU A 38 -18.16 -0.32 -4.81
N GLU A 39 -18.27 0.53 -3.77
CA GLU A 39 -19.48 0.66 -2.95
C GLU A 39 -20.71 1.06 -3.77
N LYS A 40 -20.53 1.96 -4.72
CA LYS A 40 -21.61 2.42 -5.62
C LYS A 40 -21.93 1.45 -6.75
N GLY A 41 -21.12 0.37 -6.92
CA GLY A 41 -21.25 -0.56 -8.05
C GLY A 41 -20.84 0.03 -9.40
N GLU A 42 -20.15 1.17 -9.41
CA GLU A 42 -19.56 1.78 -10.60
C GLU A 42 -18.34 0.96 -11.10
N ALA A 43 -17.51 0.48 -10.17
CA ALA A 43 -16.46 -0.48 -10.45
C ALA A 43 -16.98 -1.91 -10.17
N LYS A 44 -16.90 -2.78 -11.18
CA LYS A 44 -17.45 -4.15 -11.12
C LYS A 44 -16.37 -5.22 -11.08
N VAL A 45 -15.16 -4.88 -11.46
CA VAL A 45 -14.02 -5.80 -11.49
C VAL A 45 -12.92 -5.23 -10.62
N PHE A 46 -12.44 -6.04 -9.69
CA PHE A 46 -11.22 -5.77 -8.94
C PHE A 46 -10.10 -6.68 -9.44
N PHE A 47 -9.00 -6.10 -9.87
CA PHE A 47 -7.80 -6.82 -10.28
C PHE A 47 -6.63 -6.43 -9.36
N GLY A 48 -6.25 -7.34 -8.47
CA GLY A 48 -5.16 -7.14 -7.50
C GLY A 48 -3.91 -7.90 -7.91
N MET A 49 -2.79 -7.20 -8.06
CA MET A 49 -1.49 -7.83 -8.32
C MET A 49 -0.61 -7.70 -7.08
N GLY A 50 -0.40 -8.83 -6.42
CA GLY A 50 0.28 -8.89 -5.13
C GLY A 50 -0.48 -8.16 -4.01
N GLY A 51 0.20 -7.90 -2.92
CA GLY A 51 -0.33 -7.13 -1.80
C GLY A 51 -1.39 -7.83 -0.96
N ASN A 52 -2.04 -7.06 -0.09
CA ASN A 52 -3.10 -7.49 0.81
C ASN A 52 -4.17 -6.38 0.89
N PHE A 53 -4.75 -6.03 -0.24
CA PHE A 53 -5.61 -4.85 -0.38
C PHE A 53 -6.73 -4.80 0.66
N ALA A 54 -7.45 -5.91 0.88
CA ALA A 54 -8.58 -5.95 1.79
C ALA A 54 -8.23 -5.56 3.24
N ASN A 55 -6.99 -5.79 3.67
CA ASN A 55 -6.55 -5.44 5.02
C ASN A 55 -5.57 -4.26 5.05
N ALA A 56 -4.91 -3.98 3.94
CA ALA A 56 -3.97 -2.86 3.84
C ALA A 56 -4.67 -1.50 3.80
N THR A 57 -5.92 -1.47 3.33
CA THR A 57 -6.75 -0.27 3.24
C THR A 57 -7.40 0.07 4.58
N PRO A 58 -7.75 1.33 4.80
CA PRO A 58 -8.47 1.74 6.01
C PRO A 58 -9.91 1.20 6.02
N ASP A 59 -10.59 1.30 7.17
CA ASP A 59 -12.02 0.95 7.31
C ASP A 59 -12.31 -0.50 6.84
N THR A 60 -11.55 -1.44 7.35
CA THR A 60 -11.46 -2.82 6.86
C THR A 60 -12.82 -3.46 6.60
N GLN A 61 -13.81 -3.28 7.48
CA GLN A 61 -15.13 -3.86 7.31
C GLN A 61 -15.83 -3.31 6.07
N ARG A 62 -15.81 -2.00 5.90
CA ARG A 62 -16.40 -1.30 4.76
C ARG A 62 -15.75 -1.71 3.44
N VAL A 63 -14.42 -1.82 3.44
CA VAL A 63 -13.69 -2.31 2.26
C VAL A 63 -14.03 -3.75 1.92
N HIS A 64 -14.17 -4.62 2.93
CA HIS A 64 -14.61 -6.01 2.70
C HIS A 64 -16.00 -6.05 2.06
N GLU A 65 -16.92 -5.23 2.51
CA GLU A 65 -18.26 -5.14 1.92
C GLU A 65 -18.20 -4.60 0.48
N ALA A 66 -17.43 -3.55 0.23
CA ALA A 66 -17.24 -3.01 -1.11
C ALA A 66 -16.67 -4.04 -2.10
N LEU A 67 -15.67 -4.83 -1.69
CA LEU A 67 -15.12 -5.90 -2.52
C LEU A 67 -16.14 -7.00 -2.84
N ARG A 68 -17.05 -7.31 -1.93
CA ARG A 68 -18.11 -8.30 -2.16
C ARG A 68 -19.15 -7.86 -3.19
N HIS A 69 -19.25 -6.57 -3.47
CA HIS A 69 -20.12 -6.04 -4.54
C HIS A 69 -19.57 -6.28 -5.94
N CYS A 70 -18.29 -6.62 -6.09
CA CYS A 70 -17.70 -6.92 -7.40
C CYS A 70 -18.39 -8.10 -8.08
N GLU A 71 -18.55 -8.00 -9.40
CA GLU A 71 -18.91 -9.15 -10.24
C GLU A 71 -17.77 -10.15 -10.33
N LEU A 72 -16.52 -9.64 -10.35
CA LEU A 72 -15.31 -10.42 -10.44
C LEU A 72 -14.19 -9.81 -9.60
N THR A 73 -13.53 -10.64 -8.80
CA THR A 73 -12.24 -10.32 -8.17
C THR A 73 -11.16 -11.24 -8.72
N VAL A 74 -10.06 -10.66 -9.18
CA VAL A 74 -8.89 -11.40 -9.67
C VAL A 74 -7.69 -11.05 -8.81
N HIS A 75 -6.99 -12.05 -8.32
CA HIS A 75 -5.77 -11.88 -7.55
C HIS A 75 -4.61 -12.62 -8.21
N VAL A 76 -3.60 -11.88 -8.65
CA VAL A 76 -2.30 -12.43 -9.05
C VAL A 76 -1.39 -12.42 -7.83
N THR A 77 -0.90 -13.56 -7.39
CA THR A 77 -0.21 -13.63 -6.10
C THR A 77 0.77 -14.79 -6.02
N THR A 78 1.83 -14.59 -5.23
CA THR A 78 2.79 -15.66 -4.89
C THR A 78 2.37 -16.43 -3.64
N LYS A 79 1.53 -15.85 -2.79
CA LYS A 79 1.15 -16.40 -1.50
C LYS A 79 -0.24 -15.93 -1.07
N LEU A 80 -1.06 -16.83 -0.57
CA LEU A 80 -2.40 -16.49 -0.09
C LEU A 80 -2.34 -15.60 1.16
N ASN A 81 -3.29 -14.69 1.25
CA ASN A 81 -3.54 -13.86 2.41
C ASN A 81 -5.05 -13.58 2.55
N ARG A 82 -5.43 -12.75 3.50
CA ARG A 82 -6.85 -12.48 3.80
C ARG A 82 -7.63 -11.86 2.64
N SER A 83 -6.99 -11.14 1.74
CA SER A 83 -7.67 -10.57 0.56
C SER A 83 -8.30 -11.64 -0.34
N HIS A 84 -7.74 -12.85 -0.35
CA HIS A 84 -8.22 -13.94 -1.20
C HIS A 84 -9.51 -14.60 -0.70
N VAL A 85 -9.89 -14.37 0.56
CA VAL A 85 -11.17 -14.84 1.14
C VAL A 85 -12.24 -13.74 1.21
N VAL A 86 -11.88 -12.53 0.75
CA VAL A 86 -12.81 -11.41 0.60
C VAL A 86 -12.97 -11.14 -0.90
N HIS A 87 -13.99 -11.70 -1.50
CA HIS A 87 -14.15 -11.71 -2.95
C HIS A 87 -15.57 -11.33 -3.39
N GLY A 88 -15.71 -10.96 -4.66
CA GLY A 88 -16.99 -10.70 -5.32
C GLY A 88 -17.77 -11.97 -5.65
N LYS A 89 -18.74 -11.85 -6.54
CA LYS A 89 -19.58 -12.99 -6.97
C LYS A 89 -18.75 -14.11 -7.60
N ASN A 90 -17.76 -13.73 -8.40
CA ASN A 90 -16.78 -14.62 -8.99
C ASN A 90 -15.38 -14.26 -8.51
N ALA A 91 -14.53 -15.26 -8.32
CA ALA A 91 -13.15 -15.05 -7.88
C ALA A 91 -12.18 -15.90 -8.69
N LEU A 92 -11.06 -15.28 -9.08
CA LEU A 92 -9.93 -15.97 -9.69
C LEU A 92 -8.68 -15.69 -8.86
N ILE A 93 -7.91 -16.73 -8.57
CA ILE A 93 -6.59 -16.63 -7.96
C ILE A 93 -5.59 -17.19 -8.96
N LEU A 94 -4.70 -16.35 -9.45
CA LEU A 94 -3.67 -16.67 -10.42
C LEU A 94 -2.32 -16.72 -9.69
N PRO A 95 -1.77 -17.90 -9.40
CA PRO A 95 -0.44 -18.01 -8.83
C PRO A 95 0.60 -17.54 -9.86
N CYS A 96 1.59 -16.77 -9.39
CA CYS A 96 2.64 -16.23 -10.24
C CYS A 96 4.03 -16.54 -9.68
N LEU A 97 5.05 -16.33 -10.51
CA LEU A 97 6.45 -16.45 -10.10
C LEU A 97 6.78 -15.49 -8.98
N GLY A 98 7.49 -15.99 -7.99
CA GLY A 98 8.11 -15.17 -6.95
C GLY A 98 9.37 -14.48 -7.46
N ARG A 99 9.77 -13.38 -6.83
CA ARG A 99 10.93 -12.57 -7.23
C ARG A 99 12.26 -13.36 -7.27
N THR A 100 12.37 -14.43 -6.49
CA THR A 100 13.59 -15.28 -6.43
C THR A 100 13.58 -16.40 -7.45
N GLU A 101 12.45 -16.67 -8.10
CA GLU A 101 12.30 -17.71 -9.11
C GLU A 101 12.71 -17.17 -10.48
N ILE A 102 13.31 -18.06 -11.28
CA ILE A 102 13.76 -17.69 -12.62
C ILE A 102 12.55 -17.54 -13.54
N ASP A 103 12.49 -16.42 -14.24
CA ASP A 103 11.49 -16.13 -15.29
C ASP A 103 12.14 -16.39 -16.65
N ILE A 104 11.67 -17.39 -17.38
CA ILE A 104 12.16 -17.73 -18.73
C ILE A 104 11.13 -17.28 -19.75
N GLN A 105 11.51 -16.34 -20.62
CA GLN A 105 10.73 -15.90 -21.75
C GLN A 105 11.52 -16.14 -23.04
N ASN A 106 10.89 -16.69 -24.06
CA ASN A 106 11.56 -17.02 -25.32
C ASN A 106 12.91 -17.75 -25.14
N GLY A 107 12.97 -18.68 -24.15
CA GLY A 107 14.19 -19.46 -23.85
C GLY A 107 15.30 -18.69 -23.14
N GLN A 108 15.09 -17.44 -22.75
CA GLN A 108 16.07 -16.60 -22.05
C GLN A 108 15.59 -16.17 -20.67
N PRO A 109 16.46 -16.15 -19.65
CA PRO A 109 16.13 -15.66 -18.34
C PRO A 109 15.93 -14.14 -18.37
N GLN A 110 14.84 -13.68 -17.80
CA GLN A 110 14.48 -12.27 -17.72
C GLN A 110 14.78 -11.69 -16.34
N GLY A 111 15.06 -10.40 -16.30
CA GLY A 111 15.23 -9.63 -15.08
C GLY A 111 14.34 -8.40 -15.08
N ILE A 112 13.67 -8.15 -13.97
CA ILE A 112 12.93 -6.91 -13.75
C ILE A 112 13.85 -5.84 -13.15
N THR A 113 13.53 -4.58 -13.39
CA THR A 113 14.27 -3.47 -12.79
C THR A 113 13.58 -2.97 -11.53
N VAL A 114 14.38 -2.57 -10.56
CA VAL A 114 13.94 -2.00 -9.30
C VAL A 114 14.73 -0.73 -9.01
N GLU A 115 14.08 0.23 -8.35
CA GLU A 115 14.72 1.37 -7.73
C GLU A 115 14.75 1.15 -6.22
N ASP A 116 15.91 1.27 -5.61
CA ASP A 116 16.06 1.20 -4.17
C ASP A 116 15.80 2.56 -3.49
N SER A 117 15.81 2.58 -2.16
CA SER A 117 15.59 3.80 -1.37
C SER A 117 16.68 4.87 -1.54
N MET A 118 17.79 4.53 -2.21
CA MET A 118 18.88 5.45 -2.54
C MET A 118 18.80 5.95 -3.99
N SER A 119 17.70 5.64 -4.69
CA SER A 119 17.48 5.96 -6.10
C SER A 119 18.46 5.30 -7.06
N MET A 120 18.95 4.12 -6.66
CA MET A 120 19.74 3.25 -7.52
C MET A 120 18.81 2.33 -8.29
N VAL A 121 18.89 2.37 -9.61
CA VAL A 121 18.14 1.49 -10.52
C VAL A 121 19.05 0.33 -10.93
N HIS A 122 18.59 -0.88 -10.70
CA HIS A 122 19.34 -2.10 -11.03
C HIS A 122 18.41 -3.26 -11.43
N ILE A 123 18.97 -4.29 -12.05
CA ILE A 123 18.26 -5.50 -12.43
C ILE A 123 18.17 -6.44 -11.24
N SER A 124 16.97 -6.96 -11.03
CA SER A 124 16.69 -8.06 -10.12
C SER A 124 16.27 -9.28 -10.93
N GLN A 125 17.03 -10.35 -10.84
CA GLN A 125 16.79 -11.59 -11.56
C GLN A 125 16.72 -12.75 -10.59
N GLY A 126 15.66 -13.55 -10.69
CA GLY A 126 15.51 -14.79 -9.93
C GLY A 126 16.46 -15.88 -10.45
N ILE A 127 16.89 -16.73 -9.54
CA ILE A 127 17.81 -17.84 -9.84
C ILE A 127 17.29 -19.20 -9.37
N ARG A 128 16.17 -19.23 -8.68
CA ARG A 128 15.57 -20.46 -8.15
C ARG A 128 14.64 -21.08 -9.17
N VAL A 129 14.61 -22.41 -9.19
CA VAL A 129 13.63 -23.16 -9.96
C VAL A 129 12.21 -22.79 -9.47
N PRO A 130 11.27 -22.45 -10.36
CA PRO A 130 9.91 -22.20 -9.99
C PRO A 130 9.24 -23.36 -9.25
N ALA A 131 8.35 -23.04 -8.31
CA ALA A 131 7.59 -24.08 -7.57
C ALA A 131 6.72 -24.94 -8.49
N SER A 132 6.36 -24.44 -9.67
CA SER A 132 5.65 -25.18 -10.71
C SER A 132 6.05 -24.62 -12.10
N PRO A 133 6.16 -25.49 -13.12
CA PRO A 133 6.41 -25.05 -14.50
C PRO A 133 5.24 -24.31 -15.13
N GLN A 134 4.07 -24.31 -14.49
CA GLN A 134 2.88 -23.58 -14.95
C GLN A 134 2.82 -22.15 -14.44
N LEU A 135 3.69 -21.76 -13.51
CA LEU A 135 3.74 -20.39 -13.02
C LEU A 135 4.23 -19.44 -14.11
N LYS A 136 3.55 -18.32 -14.22
CA LYS A 136 3.91 -17.23 -15.13
C LYS A 136 4.36 -16.01 -14.34
N SER A 137 5.19 -15.19 -14.94
CA SER A 137 5.54 -13.89 -14.37
C SER A 137 4.35 -12.93 -14.43
N GLU A 138 4.32 -11.94 -13.56
CA GLU A 138 3.31 -10.86 -13.57
C GLU A 138 3.28 -10.17 -14.94
N CYS A 139 4.44 -9.95 -15.56
CA CYS A 139 4.55 -9.35 -16.90
C CYS A 139 3.86 -10.22 -17.98
N ALA A 140 4.10 -11.53 -17.97
CA ALA A 140 3.46 -12.45 -18.93
C ALA A 140 1.95 -12.53 -18.71
N ILE A 141 1.48 -12.58 -17.46
CA ILE A 141 0.04 -12.58 -17.15
C ILE A 141 -0.64 -11.32 -17.69
N ILE A 142 -0.02 -10.15 -17.52
CA ILE A 142 -0.59 -8.88 -18.02
C ILE A 142 -0.58 -8.83 -19.53
N ALA A 143 0.47 -9.30 -20.18
CA ALA A 143 0.53 -9.31 -21.64
C ALA A 143 -0.55 -10.21 -22.25
N GLU A 144 -0.72 -11.42 -21.73
CA GLU A 144 -1.76 -12.35 -22.16
C GLU A 144 -3.18 -11.82 -21.89
N LEU A 145 -3.40 -11.19 -20.73
CA LEU A 145 -4.67 -10.54 -20.42
C LEU A 145 -4.95 -9.41 -21.41
N ALA A 146 -3.95 -8.59 -21.73
CA ALA A 146 -4.09 -7.50 -22.68
C ALA A 146 -4.42 -8.01 -24.10
N GLU A 147 -3.75 -9.06 -24.58
CA GLU A 147 -4.06 -9.70 -25.86
C GLU A 147 -5.50 -10.23 -25.90
N ALA A 148 -5.95 -10.85 -24.81
CA ALA A 148 -7.30 -11.42 -24.74
C ALA A 148 -8.40 -10.35 -24.65
N THR A 149 -8.13 -9.20 -24.02
CA THR A 149 -9.14 -8.15 -23.74
C THR A 149 -9.09 -6.99 -24.72
N LEU A 150 -7.98 -6.78 -25.39
CA LEU A 150 -7.73 -5.65 -26.30
C LEU A 150 -7.36 -6.11 -27.72
N PRO A 151 -8.26 -6.78 -28.45
CA PRO A 151 -7.92 -7.41 -29.74
C PRO A 151 -7.47 -6.41 -30.80
N ASN A 152 -7.83 -5.13 -30.67
CA ASN A 152 -7.45 -4.05 -31.60
C ASN A 152 -6.26 -3.23 -31.10
N SER A 153 -5.57 -3.65 -30.02
CA SER A 153 -4.40 -2.94 -29.50
C SER A 153 -3.26 -2.96 -30.53
N LYS A 154 -2.63 -1.80 -30.72
CA LYS A 154 -1.41 -1.67 -31.51
C LYS A 154 -0.14 -2.02 -30.71
N THR A 155 -0.26 -2.20 -29.43
CA THR A 155 0.85 -2.57 -28.56
C THR A 155 1.19 -4.04 -28.76
N PRO A 156 2.45 -4.38 -29.10
CA PRO A 156 2.85 -5.77 -29.34
C PRO A 156 3.12 -6.49 -28.02
N TRP A 157 2.06 -6.78 -27.26
CA TRP A 157 2.12 -7.26 -25.87
C TRP A 157 3.04 -8.47 -25.70
N ARG A 158 2.87 -9.49 -26.52
CA ARG A 158 3.71 -10.71 -26.49
C ARG A 158 5.17 -10.39 -26.77
N ALA A 159 5.45 -9.62 -27.82
CA ALA A 159 6.82 -9.26 -28.17
C ALA A 159 7.53 -8.48 -27.06
N LEU A 160 6.79 -7.66 -26.29
CA LEU A 160 7.36 -6.92 -25.15
C LEU A 160 7.83 -7.83 -24.01
N VAL A 161 7.11 -8.94 -23.78
CA VAL A 161 7.47 -9.85 -22.68
C VAL A 161 8.40 -10.97 -23.09
N GLU A 162 8.56 -11.24 -24.38
CA GLU A 162 9.60 -12.14 -24.88
C GLU A 162 11.00 -11.69 -24.51
N ASP A 163 11.19 -10.35 -24.33
CA ASP A 163 12.43 -9.74 -23.91
C ASP A 163 12.13 -8.42 -23.18
N TYR A 164 12.42 -8.37 -21.87
CA TYR A 164 12.11 -7.19 -21.05
C TYR A 164 12.96 -5.96 -21.38
N ASP A 165 14.03 -6.10 -22.14
CA ASP A 165 14.76 -4.96 -22.71
C ASP A 165 13.87 -4.13 -23.62
N ARG A 166 12.93 -4.75 -24.34
CA ARG A 166 11.96 -4.04 -25.19
C ARG A 166 10.99 -3.16 -24.37
N ILE A 167 10.64 -3.59 -23.14
CA ILE A 167 9.85 -2.76 -22.22
C ILE A 167 10.68 -1.57 -21.76
N ARG A 168 11.94 -1.79 -21.37
CA ARG A 168 12.85 -0.73 -20.95
C ARG A 168 13.13 0.28 -22.06
N ASP A 169 13.21 -0.15 -23.31
CA ASP A 169 13.31 0.76 -24.47
C ASP A 169 12.08 1.68 -24.58
N ARG A 170 10.87 1.16 -24.31
CA ARG A 170 9.67 2.00 -24.28
C ARG A 170 9.70 3.00 -23.13
N ILE A 171 10.12 2.55 -21.95
CA ILE A 171 10.31 3.43 -20.78
C ILE A 171 11.31 4.53 -21.11
N SER A 172 12.44 4.19 -21.75
CA SER A 172 13.47 5.14 -22.17
C SER A 172 12.95 6.27 -23.06
N ARG A 173 11.97 5.96 -23.93
CA ARG A 173 11.38 6.96 -24.82
C ARG A 173 10.27 7.81 -24.17
N VAL A 174 9.65 7.30 -23.12
CA VAL A 174 8.47 7.95 -22.49
C VAL A 174 8.81 8.67 -21.20
N VAL A 175 9.67 8.08 -20.37
CA VAL A 175 9.95 8.55 -19.01
C VAL A 175 11.26 9.31 -18.95
N ALA A 176 11.19 10.60 -18.69
CA ALA A 176 12.39 11.44 -18.53
C ALA A 176 13.30 10.92 -17.40
N GLY A 177 14.61 10.93 -17.62
CA GLY A 177 15.61 10.41 -16.68
C GLY A 177 15.96 8.93 -16.88
N PHE A 178 15.24 8.24 -17.79
CA PHE A 178 15.49 6.85 -18.15
C PHE A 178 16.04 6.69 -19.59
N GLU A 179 16.61 7.75 -20.13
CA GLU A 179 17.30 7.69 -21.42
C GLU A 179 18.39 6.61 -21.38
N ASP A 180 18.57 5.89 -22.47
CA ASP A 180 19.53 4.79 -22.59
C ASP A 180 19.40 3.72 -21.49
N PHE A 181 18.16 3.40 -21.08
CA PHE A 181 17.87 2.58 -19.92
C PHE A 181 18.61 1.25 -19.93
N ASN A 182 18.53 0.49 -21.02
CA ASN A 182 19.19 -0.80 -21.13
C ASN A 182 20.72 -0.69 -21.04
N ALA A 183 21.33 0.25 -21.75
CA ALA A 183 22.78 0.48 -21.70
C ALA A 183 23.25 0.84 -20.27
N ARG A 184 22.44 1.58 -19.53
CA ARG A 184 22.77 2.03 -18.16
C ARG A 184 22.52 0.95 -17.11
N VAL A 185 21.41 0.22 -17.20
CA VAL A 185 21.02 -0.74 -16.16
C VAL A 185 21.84 -2.05 -16.24
N HIS A 186 22.38 -2.38 -17.41
CA HIS A 186 23.29 -3.52 -17.58
C HIS A 186 24.73 -3.23 -17.14
N GLN A 187 25.05 -1.98 -16.79
CA GLN A 187 26.33 -1.69 -16.13
C GLN A 187 26.40 -2.35 -14.74
N PRO A 188 27.60 -2.73 -14.29
CA PRO A 188 27.76 -3.25 -12.94
C PRO A 188 27.14 -2.31 -11.89
N ARG A 189 26.20 -2.83 -11.07
CA ARG A 189 25.42 -2.11 -10.06
C ARG A 189 24.31 -1.19 -10.60
N GLY A 190 24.08 -1.12 -11.94
CA GLY A 190 23.08 -0.24 -12.52
C GLY A 190 23.46 1.24 -12.49
N PHE A 191 22.49 2.12 -12.24
CA PHE A 191 22.74 3.57 -12.27
C PHE A 191 21.86 4.33 -11.25
N HIS A 192 22.35 5.50 -10.83
CA HIS A 192 21.55 6.42 -10.04
C HIS A 192 20.65 7.28 -10.93
N LEU A 193 19.41 7.50 -10.48
CA LEU A 193 18.58 8.56 -11.03
C LEU A 193 19.19 9.93 -10.69
N ASP A 194 19.11 10.86 -11.63
CA ASP A 194 19.52 12.24 -11.40
C ASP A 194 18.47 12.97 -10.54
N LEU A 195 18.73 13.00 -9.24
CA LEU A 195 17.91 13.75 -8.30
C LEU A 195 18.49 15.13 -8.09
N PRO A 196 17.82 16.22 -8.52
CA PRO A 196 18.32 17.58 -8.37
C PRO A 196 18.78 17.94 -6.95
N PRO A 197 18.08 17.56 -5.86
CA PRO A 197 18.54 17.85 -4.50
C PRO A 197 19.89 17.21 -4.14
N ARG A 198 20.23 16.07 -4.72
CA ARG A 198 21.50 15.37 -4.48
C ARG A 198 22.70 16.20 -4.95
N SER A 199 22.54 16.90 -6.07
CA SER A 199 23.52 17.83 -6.62
C SER A 199 23.27 19.27 -6.16
N ARG A 200 22.42 19.49 -5.15
CA ARG A 200 22.03 20.81 -4.62
C ARG A 200 21.46 21.74 -5.69
N ARG A 201 20.79 21.19 -6.66
CA ARG A 201 20.01 21.92 -7.65
C ARG A 201 18.56 22.03 -7.20
N TRP A 202 18.01 23.20 -7.17
CA TRP A 202 16.66 23.48 -6.69
C TRP A 202 15.86 24.16 -7.77
N THR A 203 14.69 23.65 -8.08
CA THR A 203 13.78 24.20 -9.10
C THR A 203 12.86 25.28 -8.53
N THR A 204 13.25 25.92 -7.45
CA THR A 204 12.57 27.07 -6.86
C THR A 204 12.93 28.37 -7.62
N PRO A 205 12.09 29.43 -7.54
CA PRO A 205 12.42 30.73 -8.17
C PRO A 205 13.75 31.31 -7.74
N SER A 206 14.20 31.05 -6.50
CA SER A 206 15.48 31.52 -5.95
C SER A 206 16.66 30.62 -6.30
N GLY A 207 16.45 29.44 -6.90
CA GLY A 207 17.48 28.41 -7.10
C GLY A 207 18.06 27.84 -5.81
N LYS A 208 17.44 28.09 -4.66
CA LYS A 208 17.87 27.62 -3.33
C LYS A 208 16.77 26.77 -2.68
N ALA A 209 17.16 25.89 -1.76
CA ALA A 209 16.19 25.18 -0.92
C ALA A 209 15.31 26.20 -0.17
N GLN A 210 14.01 25.98 -0.21
CA GLN A 210 13.05 26.85 0.46
C GLN A 210 12.54 26.14 1.73
N PHE A 211 12.87 26.69 2.89
CA PHE A 211 12.35 26.25 4.17
C PHE A 211 11.08 27.04 4.50
N ILE A 212 10.03 26.33 4.85
CA ILE A 212 8.75 26.91 5.25
C ILE A 212 8.58 26.70 6.73
N ALA A 213 8.57 27.78 7.50
CA ALA A 213 8.17 27.74 8.90
C ALA A 213 6.64 27.64 8.98
N GLN A 214 6.14 26.58 9.58
CA GLN A 214 4.72 26.44 9.87
C GLN A 214 4.46 26.66 11.36
N PRO A 215 3.43 27.43 11.73
CA PRO A 215 3.03 27.52 13.13
C PRO A 215 2.61 26.12 13.61
N LEU A 216 2.97 25.80 14.85
CA LEU A 216 2.41 24.62 15.52
C LEU A 216 0.92 24.91 15.77
N HIS A 217 0.08 24.33 14.91
CA HIS A 217 -1.35 24.33 15.20
C HIS A 217 -1.58 23.52 16.47
N HIS A 218 -2.35 24.08 17.40
CA HIS A 218 -2.80 23.30 18.53
C HIS A 218 -3.43 22.01 18.04
N ILE A 219 -3.01 20.89 18.61
CA ILE A 219 -3.45 19.54 18.22
C ILE A 219 -4.99 19.40 18.23
N THR A 220 -5.68 20.32 18.86
CA THR A 220 -7.14 20.37 19.01
C THR A 220 -7.86 21.29 18.01
N GLU A 221 -7.18 22.22 17.35
CA GLU A 221 -7.83 23.14 16.41
C GLU A 221 -8.22 22.42 15.12
N GLY A 222 -9.52 22.45 14.81
CA GLY A 222 -10.07 21.82 13.60
C GLY A 222 -10.17 20.29 13.65
N ARG A 223 -9.83 19.64 14.77
CA ARG A 223 -9.97 18.20 14.92
C ARG A 223 -11.33 17.82 15.49
N PHE A 224 -11.88 16.74 14.97
CA PHE A 224 -13.05 16.10 15.54
C PHE A 224 -12.79 15.74 17.01
N VAL A 225 -13.63 16.25 17.90
CA VAL A 225 -13.62 15.91 19.34
C VAL A 225 -14.85 15.02 19.59
N PRO A 226 -14.65 13.75 19.93
CA PRO A 226 -15.76 12.85 20.24
C PRO A 226 -16.58 13.37 21.41
N LYS A 227 -17.90 13.23 21.34
CA LYS A 227 -18.80 13.41 22.48
C LYS A 227 -18.79 12.13 23.30
N SER A 228 -17.78 11.94 24.13
CA SER A 228 -17.63 10.78 25.00
C SER A 228 -17.36 11.21 26.43
N THR A 229 -17.95 10.52 27.41
CA THR A 229 -17.61 10.66 28.81
C THR A 229 -16.35 9.85 29.18
N ALA A 230 -15.96 8.90 28.34
CA ALA A 230 -14.74 8.13 28.52
C ALA A 230 -13.51 8.94 28.11
N ARG A 231 -12.38 8.64 28.74
CA ARG A 231 -11.09 9.26 28.40
C ARG A 231 -10.67 8.91 26.97
N ILE A 232 -10.33 9.94 26.20
CA ILE A 232 -9.94 9.82 24.80
C ILE A 232 -8.43 9.74 24.67
N PHE A 233 -7.96 8.83 23.83
CA PHE A 233 -6.55 8.63 23.48
C PHE A 233 -6.31 8.95 22.00
N ASN A 234 -5.05 9.29 21.68
CA ASN A 234 -4.56 9.39 20.32
C ASN A 234 -3.90 8.07 19.92
N LEU A 235 -4.49 7.35 19.00
CA LEU A 235 -3.92 6.12 18.44
C LEU A 235 -3.13 6.43 17.17
N MET A 236 -1.93 5.80 17.06
CA MET A 236 -1.20 5.70 15.82
C MET A 236 -0.97 4.25 15.42
N THR A 237 -1.16 3.93 14.16
CA THR A 237 -0.77 2.63 13.63
C THR A 237 0.73 2.61 13.33
N ILE A 238 1.41 1.52 13.69
CA ILE A 238 2.86 1.36 13.49
C ILE A 238 3.17 0.03 12.82
N ARG A 239 4.38 -0.13 12.29
CA ARG A 239 4.94 -1.43 11.85
C ARG A 239 5.63 -2.13 13.00
N SER A 240 5.60 -3.46 13.01
CA SER A 240 6.60 -4.24 13.74
C SER A 240 7.97 -4.09 13.06
N HIS A 241 9.06 -4.44 13.75
CA HIS A 241 10.41 -4.18 13.24
C HIS A 241 10.70 -4.88 11.91
N ASP A 242 10.40 -6.14 11.80
CA ASP A 242 10.71 -6.92 10.60
C ASP A 242 9.54 -6.91 9.58
N GLN A 243 8.66 -5.90 9.63
CA GLN A 243 7.51 -5.79 8.77
C GLN A 243 7.83 -5.01 7.49
N TYR A 244 7.54 -5.63 6.34
CA TYR A 244 7.53 -4.97 5.04
C TYR A 244 6.10 -4.85 4.52
N ASN A 245 5.57 -3.63 4.51
CA ASN A 245 4.19 -3.31 4.15
C ASN A 245 3.18 -4.21 4.89
N THR A 246 2.22 -4.78 4.17
CA THR A 246 1.16 -5.65 4.70
C THR A 246 1.26 -7.09 4.19
N THR A 247 2.41 -7.48 3.67
CA THR A 247 2.63 -8.78 3.04
C THR A 247 3.68 -9.64 3.72
N ILE A 248 4.69 -9.01 4.33
CA ILE A 248 5.79 -9.71 5.03
C ILE A 248 5.83 -9.21 6.46
N TYR A 249 5.43 -10.03 7.40
CA TYR A 249 5.54 -9.81 8.84
C TYR A 249 5.34 -11.12 9.61
N GLY A 250 5.87 -11.16 10.82
CA GLY A 250 5.71 -12.27 11.75
C GLY A 250 4.92 -11.86 12.99
N TYR A 251 4.85 -12.78 13.95
CA TYR A 251 4.22 -12.57 15.24
C TYR A 251 5.20 -12.09 16.32
N GLU A 252 6.47 -11.93 15.94
CA GLU A 252 7.54 -11.52 16.84
C GLU A 252 7.99 -10.08 16.54
N ASP A 253 8.06 -9.26 17.57
CA ASP A 253 8.76 -7.98 17.53
C ASP A 253 9.71 -7.91 18.72
N ARG A 254 10.90 -8.48 18.54
CA ARG A 254 11.93 -8.59 19.57
C ARG A 254 12.35 -7.25 20.15
N TYR A 255 12.28 -6.17 19.38
CA TYR A 255 12.69 -4.84 19.83
C TYR A 255 11.67 -4.19 20.77
N ARG A 256 10.40 -4.63 20.71
CA ARG A 256 9.34 -4.17 21.59
C ARG A 256 8.86 -5.24 22.57
N GLY A 257 9.53 -6.39 22.62
CA GLY A 257 9.18 -7.48 23.54
C GLY A 257 7.83 -8.16 23.22
N VAL A 258 7.37 -8.09 21.96
CA VAL A 258 6.12 -8.72 21.55
C VAL A 258 6.40 -10.10 20.99
N SER A 259 5.66 -11.10 21.46
CA SER A 259 5.74 -12.48 20.98
C SER A 259 4.35 -13.08 20.80
N GLY A 260 4.20 -13.86 19.73
CA GLY A 260 3.05 -14.72 19.46
C GLY A 260 1.75 -14.00 19.08
N ALA A 261 1.74 -12.68 18.95
CA ALA A 261 0.53 -11.93 18.62
C ALA A 261 0.81 -10.61 17.90
N ARG A 262 -0.21 -10.15 17.15
CA ARG A 262 -0.22 -8.84 16.53
C ARG A 262 -1.38 -7.95 16.99
N ASN A 263 -2.44 -8.56 17.54
CA ASN A 263 -3.55 -7.80 18.16
C ASN A 263 -3.10 -7.24 19.50
N ILE A 264 -2.21 -6.24 19.46
CA ILE A 264 -1.66 -5.59 20.63
C ILE A 264 -1.82 -4.07 20.55
N CYS A 265 -1.92 -3.43 21.70
CA CYS A 265 -1.89 -1.99 21.81
C CYS A 265 -0.95 -1.59 22.94
N PHE A 266 0.01 -0.74 22.61
CA PHE A 266 0.95 -0.15 23.56
C PHE A 266 0.30 1.04 24.24
N MET A 267 0.43 1.12 25.57
CA MET A 267 -0.13 2.19 26.40
C MET A 267 0.85 2.55 27.51
N HIS A 268 0.87 3.81 27.93
CA HIS A 268 1.67 4.24 29.07
C HIS A 268 1.19 3.54 30.35
N PRO A 269 2.11 3.04 31.23
CA PRO A 269 1.73 2.29 32.44
C PRO A 269 0.77 3.05 33.37
N GLU A 270 0.97 4.35 33.55
CA GLU A 270 0.07 5.18 34.37
C GLU A 270 -1.33 5.32 33.75
N ASP A 271 -1.44 5.39 32.41
CA ASP A 271 -2.73 5.42 31.73
C ASP A 271 -3.47 4.08 31.91
N MET A 272 -2.73 2.96 31.88
CA MET A 272 -3.28 1.65 32.18
C MET A 272 -3.82 1.58 33.61
N ALA A 273 -3.03 2.05 34.56
CA ALA A 273 -3.42 2.07 35.99
C ALA A 273 -4.67 2.94 36.24
N GLU A 274 -4.72 4.14 35.63
CA GLU A 274 -5.88 5.04 35.76
C GLU A 274 -7.16 4.43 35.17
N LEU A 275 -7.03 3.61 34.14
CA LEU A 275 -8.17 2.89 33.50
C LEU A 275 -8.49 1.55 34.22
N GLY A 276 -7.69 1.15 35.18
CA GLY A 276 -7.85 -0.13 35.87
C GLY A 276 -7.44 -1.35 35.07
N PHE A 277 -6.59 -1.18 34.05
CA PHE A 277 -6.06 -2.26 33.23
C PHE A 277 -4.70 -2.75 33.71
N ALA A 278 -4.52 -4.06 33.74
CA ALA A 278 -3.24 -4.71 33.94
C ALA A 278 -2.56 -5.00 32.60
N GLU A 279 -1.28 -5.35 32.64
CA GLU A 279 -0.57 -5.91 31.50
C GLU A 279 -1.30 -7.17 30.97
N ASN A 280 -1.39 -7.28 29.65
CA ASN A 280 -2.13 -8.34 28.95
C ASN A 280 -3.66 -8.31 29.13
N SER A 281 -4.24 -7.26 29.72
CA SER A 281 -5.70 -7.06 29.69
C SER A 281 -6.20 -7.07 28.24
N LEU A 282 -7.29 -7.77 27.99
CA LEU A 282 -7.97 -7.74 26.71
C LEU A 282 -9.00 -6.60 26.68
N VAL A 283 -8.91 -5.79 25.65
CA VAL A 283 -9.77 -4.62 25.44
C VAL A 283 -10.33 -4.56 24.04
N ASP A 284 -11.51 -4.00 23.91
CA ASP A 284 -12.02 -3.49 22.63
C ASP A 284 -11.59 -2.03 22.50
N ILE A 285 -11.01 -1.68 21.34
CA ILE A 285 -10.59 -0.32 21.01
C ILE A 285 -11.65 0.27 20.09
N ILE A 286 -12.24 1.40 20.48
CA ILE A 286 -13.31 2.05 19.71
C ILE A 286 -12.78 3.36 19.15
N SER A 287 -12.74 3.50 17.82
CA SER A 287 -12.44 4.77 17.19
C SER A 287 -13.70 5.58 16.96
N HIS A 288 -13.58 6.89 17.07
CA HIS A 288 -14.65 7.85 16.91
C HIS A 288 -14.33 8.79 15.75
N TRP A 289 -15.28 8.98 14.85
CA TRP A 289 -15.17 9.91 13.73
C TRP A 289 -16.55 10.53 13.39
N THR A 290 -16.58 11.47 12.45
CA THR A 290 -17.80 12.17 12.05
C THR A 290 -18.87 11.28 11.43
N ASP A 291 -18.47 10.16 10.84
CA ASP A 291 -19.33 9.18 10.16
C ASP A 291 -19.64 7.94 11.03
N GLY A 292 -19.25 7.94 12.30
CA GLY A 292 -19.57 6.88 13.25
C GLY A 292 -18.36 6.28 13.97
N GLU A 293 -18.61 5.17 14.64
CA GLU A 293 -17.64 4.43 15.45
C GLU A 293 -17.19 3.16 14.72
N ARG A 294 -15.95 2.74 15.03
CA ARG A 294 -15.37 1.49 14.54
C ARG A 294 -14.71 0.76 15.70
N VAL A 295 -14.76 -0.56 15.71
CA VAL A 295 -14.30 -1.36 16.83
C VAL A 295 -13.24 -2.36 16.38
N ALA A 296 -12.07 -2.31 17.02
CA ALA A 296 -11.06 -3.36 16.99
C ALA A 296 -11.19 -4.21 18.26
N ARG A 297 -11.54 -5.49 18.08
CA ARG A 297 -11.92 -6.36 19.22
C ARG A 297 -10.75 -7.15 19.76
N SER A 298 -10.76 -7.35 21.08
CA SER A 298 -9.88 -8.25 21.82
C SER A 298 -8.39 -7.99 21.59
N PHE A 299 -8.00 -6.72 21.69
CA PHE A 299 -6.60 -6.33 21.65
C PHE A 299 -5.97 -6.47 23.06
N ARG A 300 -4.76 -6.98 23.10
CA ARG A 300 -3.97 -7.13 24.33
C ARG A 300 -3.22 -5.83 24.62
N LEU A 301 -3.39 -5.27 25.81
CA LEU A 301 -2.65 -4.09 26.26
C LEU A 301 -1.26 -4.49 26.75
N LEU A 302 -0.26 -3.75 26.30
CA LEU A 302 1.12 -3.88 26.73
C LEU A 302 1.64 -2.54 27.26
N PRO A 303 2.29 -2.52 28.45
CA PRO A 303 2.91 -1.31 28.95
C PRO A 303 4.09 -0.92 28.06
N TYR A 304 4.21 0.36 27.73
CA TYR A 304 5.29 0.86 26.89
C TYR A 304 5.60 2.32 27.23
N ASP A 305 6.87 2.69 27.09
CA ASP A 305 7.30 4.08 27.26
C ASP A 305 6.86 4.93 26.06
N ILE A 306 5.65 5.43 26.16
CA ILE A 306 4.95 6.27 25.18
C ILE A 306 4.33 7.46 25.92
N PRO A 307 4.21 8.65 25.32
CA PRO A 307 3.58 9.79 25.97
C PRO A 307 2.17 9.50 26.48
N ARG A 308 1.84 10.07 27.64
CA ARG A 308 0.49 9.97 28.23
C ARG A 308 -0.59 10.36 27.23
N SER A 309 -1.73 9.68 27.28
CA SER A 309 -2.86 9.82 26.35
C SER A 309 -2.55 9.48 24.88
N CYS A 310 -1.37 8.90 24.60
CA CYS A 310 -1.02 8.33 23.31
C CYS A 310 -0.97 6.81 23.39
N VAL A 311 -1.40 6.16 22.33
CA VAL A 311 -1.36 4.69 22.19
C VAL A 311 -0.92 4.31 20.79
N ALA A 312 -0.32 3.14 20.64
CA ALA A 312 0.14 2.63 19.35
C ALA A 312 -0.16 1.14 19.20
N GLY A 313 -0.35 0.69 17.97
CA GLY A 313 -0.49 -0.73 17.68
C GLY A 313 -0.24 -1.03 16.22
N TYR A 314 -0.16 -2.29 15.87
CA TYR A 314 0.26 -2.70 14.53
C TYR A 314 -0.84 -2.52 13.49
N TYR A 315 -0.42 -2.15 12.28
CA TYR A 315 -1.23 -2.33 11.09
C TYR A 315 -0.73 -3.56 10.31
N PRO A 316 -1.56 -4.27 9.58
CA PRO A 316 -2.94 -3.90 9.18
C PRO A 316 -4.03 -4.15 10.25
N GLU A 317 -3.71 -4.71 11.40
CA GLU A 317 -4.69 -5.13 12.40
C GLU A 317 -5.58 -3.96 12.89
N LEU A 318 -4.99 -2.77 13.04
CA LEU A 318 -5.71 -1.57 13.46
C LEU A 318 -6.28 -0.72 12.31
N ASN A 319 -6.15 -1.15 11.05
CA ASN A 319 -6.74 -0.42 9.93
C ASN A 319 -8.28 -0.37 10.00
N VAL A 320 -8.90 -1.30 10.69
CA VAL A 320 -10.34 -1.28 10.98
C VAL A 320 -10.79 -0.01 11.68
N LEU A 321 -9.90 0.65 12.45
CA LEU A 321 -10.19 1.88 13.19
C LEU A 321 -9.99 3.16 12.38
N VAL A 322 -9.42 3.09 11.18
CA VAL A 322 -9.09 4.25 10.36
C VAL A 322 -10.27 4.59 9.44
N PRO A 323 -10.96 5.73 9.60
CA PRO A 323 -12.09 6.06 8.75
C PRO A 323 -11.64 6.36 7.30
N LEU A 324 -12.38 5.88 6.32
CA LEU A 324 -12.16 6.24 4.90
C LEU A 324 -12.32 7.74 4.64
N SER A 325 -13.25 8.38 5.35
CA SER A 325 -13.52 9.81 5.25
C SER A 325 -12.46 10.70 5.93
N SER A 326 -11.50 10.10 6.64
CA SER A 326 -10.39 10.80 7.28
C SER A 326 -9.11 10.61 6.47
N HIS A 327 -8.84 11.54 5.57
CA HIS A 327 -7.68 11.51 4.69
C HIS A 327 -7.09 12.91 4.47
N ALA A 328 -5.89 12.99 3.96
CA ALA A 328 -5.21 14.24 3.63
C ALA A 328 -5.80 14.89 2.38
N ASP A 329 -5.90 16.23 2.38
CA ASP A 329 -6.61 17.01 1.36
C ASP A 329 -6.16 16.79 -0.09
N ARG A 330 -4.88 16.56 -0.32
CA ARG A 330 -4.34 16.41 -1.68
C ARG A 330 -4.07 14.97 -2.07
N ALA A 331 -3.43 14.24 -1.15
CA ALA A 331 -2.96 12.89 -1.42
C ALA A 331 -4.04 11.83 -1.19
N ASN A 332 -5.18 12.19 -0.59
CA ASN A 332 -6.18 11.25 -0.07
C ASN A 332 -5.57 10.11 0.76
N THR A 333 -4.39 10.38 1.38
CA THR A 333 -3.74 9.41 2.25
C THR A 333 -4.50 9.31 3.56
N PRO A 334 -4.94 8.12 3.98
CA PRO A 334 -5.68 7.92 5.23
C PRO A 334 -4.90 8.42 6.45
N THR A 335 -5.59 9.10 7.37
CA THR A 335 -4.98 9.66 8.58
C THR A 335 -4.83 8.63 9.68
N SER A 336 -3.93 7.68 9.51
CA SER A 336 -3.72 6.55 10.40
C SER A 336 -2.79 6.84 11.60
N LYS A 337 -2.41 8.11 11.80
CA LYS A 337 -1.46 8.52 12.85
C LYS A 337 -2.07 9.40 13.95
N SER A 338 -3.37 9.65 13.91
CA SER A 338 -4.04 10.47 14.92
C SER A 338 -5.53 10.10 14.96
N ILE A 339 -5.79 8.88 15.40
CA ILE A 339 -7.14 8.33 15.51
C ILE A 339 -7.62 8.54 16.95
N ARG A 340 -8.81 9.10 17.15
CA ARG A 340 -9.39 9.28 18.46
C ARG A 340 -10.05 7.98 18.92
N VAL A 341 -9.59 7.43 20.03
CA VAL A 341 -10.07 6.14 20.54
C VAL A 341 -10.41 6.17 22.02
N THR A 342 -11.31 5.28 22.40
CA THR A 342 -11.61 4.88 23.78
C THR A 342 -11.41 3.39 23.96
N PHE A 343 -11.37 2.91 25.21
CA PHE A 343 -11.12 1.53 25.55
C PHE A 343 -12.25 0.96 26.39
N HIS A 344 -12.68 -0.25 26.08
CA HIS A 344 -13.62 -1.01 26.89
C HIS A 344 -13.01 -2.35 27.26
N ALA A 345 -13.15 -2.74 28.52
CA ALA A 345 -12.76 -4.09 28.96
C ALA A 345 -13.59 -5.14 28.21
N VAL A 346 -12.94 -6.18 27.72
CA VAL A 346 -13.66 -7.36 27.23
C VAL A 346 -14.17 -8.12 28.45
N THR A 347 -15.47 -8.01 28.72
CA THR A 347 -16.13 -8.91 29.68
C THR A 347 -16.08 -10.31 29.09
N LYS A 348 -15.60 -11.31 29.87
CA LYS A 348 -15.73 -12.71 29.49
C LYS A 348 -17.20 -12.94 29.14
N ARG A 349 -17.49 -13.26 27.88
CA ARG A 349 -18.77 -13.87 27.57
C ARG A 349 -18.74 -15.25 28.26
N ASP A 350 -19.70 -15.48 29.16
CA ASP A 350 -20.00 -16.83 29.60
C ASP A 350 -20.39 -17.59 28.31
N ASP A 351 -19.54 -18.58 27.92
CA ASP A 351 -19.79 -19.49 26.83
C ASP A 351 -20.96 -20.42 27.16
#